data_29b71215e5e942ae7350adb7ec8e1ef5
#
_entry.id   29b71215e5e942ae7350adb7ec8e1ef5
#
_cell.length_a   1.000
_cell.length_b   1.000
_cell.length_c   1.000
_cell.angle_alpha   90.00
_cell.angle_beta   90.00
_cell.angle_gamma   90.00
#
_symmetry.space_group_name_H-M   'P 1'
#
loop_
_entity.id
_entity.type
_entity.pdbx_description
1 polymer ?
#
loop_
_entity_poly.entity_id
_entity_poly.type
_entity_poly.pdbx_seq_one_letter_code
_entity_poly.pdbx_strand_id
1 'polypeptide(L)'
;GDAYVNKDFDELKKAIVADALPKNIAGLQRDLGKYRIKYDVWFHESDLHSSGAVKAVVDKLLETGACYKAEDGAIMYRSAQYAAKYGVVNKRKTDDGSEEEAKDEVLVRANGIPTYFAADIAYHYNKLATRGFAKAIDVWGADHHGHVARMKGAMDAIGLNGEDLDVVLMQMVNLMRDGQPVRMSKRTGNAITLTDLLEEVPIDSARFLFNMHDAGSGIDFDLDQAVKTDNDNPVYYVQYAHARICSILKKMESEGVAFAGAEQVDATLLTDPSEMDLIRMLAAFPQEIVMAAEKYDPSRINRFVID
;
A
#
# COMPACT_ATOMS: atom_id res chain seq x y z
N GLY A 1 -7.94 14.85 -33.20
CA GLY A 1 -8.83 15.49 -34.12
C GLY A 1 -9.20 16.92 -33.73
N ASP A 2 -10.04 17.55 -34.49
CA ASP A 2 -10.33 18.99 -34.44
C ASP A 2 -11.10 19.46 -33.19
N ALA A 3 -11.51 18.54 -32.31
CA ALA A 3 -12.26 18.84 -31.09
C ALA A 3 -11.51 19.79 -30.12
N TYR A 4 -10.21 19.91 -30.27
CA TYR A 4 -9.35 20.74 -29.41
C TYR A 4 -8.76 21.95 -30.15
N VAL A 5 -8.98 22.06 -31.41
CA VAL A 5 -8.50 23.20 -32.24
C VAL A 5 -9.34 24.44 -31.93
N ASN A 6 -8.70 25.58 -31.75
CA ASN A 6 -9.32 26.88 -31.47
C ASN A 6 -9.94 27.07 -30.06
N LYS A 7 -9.57 26.25 -29.06
CA LYS A 7 -9.90 26.51 -27.65
C LYS A 7 -8.83 27.38 -27.01
N ASP A 8 -9.24 28.27 -26.08
CA ASP A 8 -8.30 28.91 -25.20
C ASP A 8 -7.61 27.86 -24.29
N PHE A 9 -6.52 28.25 -23.61
CA PHE A 9 -5.70 27.32 -22.85
C PHE A 9 -6.50 26.63 -21.72
N ASP A 10 -7.36 27.34 -21.00
CA ASP A 10 -8.11 26.79 -19.89
C ASP A 10 -9.23 25.86 -20.36
N GLU A 11 -9.92 26.23 -21.44
CA GLU A 11 -10.91 25.35 -22.08
C GLU A 11 -10.28 24.10 -22.67
N LEU A 12 -9.10 24.25 -23.29
CA LEU A 12 -8.32 23.13 -23.84
C LEU A 12 -7.91 22.17 -22.72
N LYS A 13 -7.36 22.68 -21.62
CA LYS A 13 -6.98 21.90 -20.44
C LYS A 13 -8.16 21.13 -19.90
N LYS A 14 -9.30 21.79 -19.65
CA LYS A 14 -10.52 21.14 -19.15
C LYS A 14 -11.01 20.05 -20.10
N ALA A 15 -11.01 20.29 -21.39
CA ALA A 15 -11.47 19.32 -22.39
C ALA A 15 -10.55 18.09 -22.46
N ILE A 16 -9.22 18.29 -22.41
CA ILE A 16 -8.26 17.19 -22.41
C ILE A 16 -8.39 16.36 -21.13
N VAL A 17 -8.48 17.00 -19.97
CA VAL A 17 -8.64 16.29 -18.69
C VAL A 17 -9.95 15.50 -18.67
N ALA A 18 -11.05 16.08 -19.12
CA ALA A 18 -12.36 15.42 -19.18
C ALA A 18 -12.37 14.19 -20.11
N ASP A 19 -11.56 14.20 -21.16
CA ASP A 19 -11.45 13.05 -22.07
C ASP A 19 -10.42 12.01 -21.60
N ALA A 20 -9.24 12.45 -21.15
CA ALA A 20 -8.12 11.56 -20.85
C ALA A 20 -8.21 10.90 -19.47
N LEU A 21 -8.64 11.65 -18.44
CA LEU A 21 -8.64 11.14 -17.07
C LEU A 21 -9.54 9.92 -16.85
N PRO A 22 -10.80 9.90 -17.35
CA PRO A 22 -11.64 8.70 -17.21
C PRO A 22 -11.05 7.47 -17.91
N LYS A 23 -10.37 7.66 -19.05
CA LYS A 23 -9.71 6.58 -19.80
C LYS A 23 -8.52 6.02 -19.01
N ASN A 24 -7.73 6.89 -18.39
CA ASN A 24 -6.61 6.48 -17.55
C ASN A 24 -7.10 5.71 -16.31
N ILE A 25 -8.12 6.23 -15.62
CA ILE A 25 -8.72 5.56 -14.46
C ILE A 25 -9.26 4.19 -14.86
N ALA A 26 -10.00 4.09 -15.96
CA ALA A 26 -10.49 2.80 -16.45
C ALA A 26 -9.37 1.84 -16.82
N GLY A 27 -8.24 2.36 -17.33
CA GLY A 27 -7.01 1.59 -17.54
C GLY A 27 -6.46 1.01 -16.25
N LEU A 28 -6.28 1.85 -15.23
CA LEU A 28 -5.82 1.44 -13.90
C LEU A 28 -6.74 0.38 -13.27
N GLN A 29 -8.05 0.62 -13.32
CA GLN A 29 -9.04 -0.33 -12.78
C GLN A 29 -8.97 -1.69 -13.47
N ARG A 30 -8.81 -1.70 -14.80
CA ARG A 30 -8.67 -2.93 -15.58
C ARG A 30 -7.40 -3.69 -15.20
N ASP A 31 -6.25 -2.99 -15.09
CA ASP A 31 -4.96 -3.61 -14.83
C ASP A 31 -4.85 -4.12 -13.39
N LEU A 32 -5.38 -3.35 -12.42
CA LEU A 32 -5.53 -3.81 -11.04
C LEU A 32 -6.51 -4.98 -10.92
N GLY A 33 -7.61 -4.96 -11.70
CA GLY A 33 -8.56 -6.08 -11.77
C GLY A 33 -7.91 -7.37 -12.28
N LYS A 34 -7.00 -7.29 -13.28
CA LYS A 34 -6.19 -8.43 -13.72
C LYS A 34 -5.32 -8.97 -12.59
N TYR A 35 -4.76 -8.09 -11.76
CA TYR A 35 -3.98 -8.47 -10.59
C TYR A 35 -4.85 -8.89 -9.38
N ARG A 36 -6.18 -8.99 -9.57
CA ARG A 36 -7.18 -9.33 -8.54
C ARG A 36 -7.20 -8.34 -7.37
N ILE A 37 -6.91 -7.06 -7.64
CA ILE A 37 -7.10 -5.96 -6.71
C ILE A 37 -8.38 -5.22 -7.08
N LYS A 38 -9.27 -5.06 -6.10
CA LYS A 38 -10.51 -4.29 -6.24
C LYS A 38 -10.57 -3.25 -5.14
N TYR A 39 -10.80 -2.01 -5.53
CA TYR A 39 -11.08 -0.92 -4.60
C TYR A 39 -12.58 -0.69 -4.49
N ASP A 40 -13.08 -0.52 -3.28
CA ASP A 40 -14.49 -0.22 -3.03
C ASP A 40 -14.81 1.24 -3.36
N VAL A 41 -13.85 2.14 -3.15
CA VAL A 41 -13.99 3.58 -3.40
C VAL A 41 -12.81 4.09 -4.20
N TRP A 42 -13.11 4.76 -5.31
CA TRP A 42 -12.18 5.58 -6.09
C TRP A 42 -12.42 7.04 -5.72
N PHE A 43 -11.54 7.59 -4.89
CA PHE A 43 -11.68 8.94 -4.38
C PHE A 43 -10.96 9.94 -5.27
N HIS A 44 -11.62 11.06 -5.59
CA HIS A 44 -11.05 12.12 -6.42
C HIS A 44 -10.66 13.31 -5.56
N GLU A 45 -9.37 13.68 -5.58
CA GLU A 45 -8.86 14.86 -4.86
C GLU A 45 -9.60 16.15 -5.27
N SER A 46 -10.03 16.23 -6.54
CA SER A 46 -10.83 17.36 -7.04
C SER A 46 -12.11 17.61 -6.22
N ASP A 47 -12.66 16.56 -5.60
CA ASP A 47 -13.88 16.68 -4.77
C ASP A 47 -13.60 17.42 -3.47
N LEU A 48 -12.39 17.29 -2.90
CA LEU A 48 -11.95 18.05 -1.73
C LEU A 48 -11.84 19.56 -2.04
N HIS A 49 -11.35 19.88 -3.24
CA HIS A 49 -11.24 21.27 -3.68
C HIS A 49 -12.60 21.87 -4.00
N SER A 50 -13.42 21.18 -4.77
CA SER A 50 -14.74 21.66 -5.23
C SER A 50 -15.75 21.80 -4.09
N SER A 51 -15.67 20.93 -3.08
CA SER A 51 -16.52 21.00 -1.87
C SER A 51 -16.05 22.04 -0.86
N GLY A 52 -14.85 22.64 -1.03
CA GLY A 52 -14.25 23.54 -0.06
C GLY A 52 -13.63 22.84 1.16
N ALA A 53 -13.51 21.51 1.15
CA ALA A 53 -12.95 20.73 2.27
C ALA A 53 -11.50 21.11 2.58
N VAL A 54 -10.68 21.37 1.55
CA VAL A 54 -9.29 21.82 1.74
C VAL A 54 -9.27 23.17 2.49
N LYS A 55 -10.10 24.12 2.07
CA LYS A 55 -10.19 25.41 2.74
C LYS A 55 -10.65 25.26 4.19
N ALA A 56 -11.67 24.47 4.46
CA ALA A 56 -12.21 24.24 5.80
C ALA A 56 -11.15 23.68 6.77
N VAL A 57 -10.32 22.76 6.28
CA VAL A 57 -9.21 22.19 7.05
C VAL A 57 -8.14 23.24 7.34
N VAL A 58 -7.77 24.06 6.37
CA VAL A 58 -6.81 25.16 6.56
C VAL A 58 -7.35 26.19 7.57
N ASP A 59 -8.62 26.58 7.45
CA ASP A 59 -9.27 27.51 8.39
C ASP A 59 -9.24 26.94 9.83
N LYS A 60 -9.55 25.65 9.99
CA LYS A 60 -9.51 24.98 11.29
C LYS A 60 -8.10 24.93 11.89
N LEU A 61 -7.06 24.68 11.07
CA LEU A 61 -5.68 24.72 11.52
C LEU A 61 -5.22 26.14 11.93
N LEU A 62 -5.76 27.17 11.30
CA LEU A 62 -5.54 28.56 11.70
C LEU A 62 -6.22 28.85 13.05
N GLU A 63 -7.46 28.39 13.26
CA GLU A 63 -8.20 28.57 14.52
C GLU A 63 -7.51 27.89 15.70
N THR A 64 -6.90 26.72 15.50
CA THR A 64 -6.13 26.02 16.54
C THR A 64 -4.76 26.64 16.82
N GLY A 65 -4.32 27.61 16.01
CA GLY A 65 -2.99 28.20 16.09
C GLY A 65 -1.87 27.30 15.52
N ALA A 66 -2.24 26.16 14.94
CA ALA A 66 -1.29 25.25 14.28
C ALA A 66 -0.74 25.83 12.97
N CYS A 67 -1.43 26.80 12.40
CA CYS A 67 -0.98 27.55 11.22
C CYS A 67 -0.92 29.05 11.53
N TYR A 68 -0.14 29.75 10.72
CA TYR A 68 -0.04 31.22 10.76
C TYR A 68 0.10 31.77 9.35
N LYS A 69 -0.18 33.04 9.19
CA LYS A 69 -0.02 33.77 7.94
C LYS A 69 1.35 34.43 7.90
N ALA A 70 2.15 34.09 6.90
CA ALA A 70 3.45 34.69 6.65
C ALA A 70 3.31 36.11 6.06
N GLU A 71 4.40 36.92 6.08
CA GLU A 71 4.43 38.29 5.57
C GLU A 71 4.04 38.39 4.09
N ASP A 72 4.41 37.42 3.29
CA ASP A 72 4.05 37.32 1.86
C ASP A 72 2.62 36.88 1.59
N GLY A 73 1.85 36.57 2.68
CA GLY A 73 0.48 36.09 2.62
C GLY A 73 0.32 34.57 2.51
N ALA A 74 1.39 33.79 2.45
CA ALA A 74 1.32 32.34 2.51
C ALA A 74 0.79 31.87 3.88
N ILE A 75 0.12 30.70 3.91
CA ILE A 75 -0.28 30.05 5.17
C ILE A 75 0.71 28.93 5.45
N MET A 76 1.38 29.03 6.60
CA MET A 76 2.41 28.12 7.06
C MET A 76 1.88 27.24 8.19
N TYR A 77 2.20 25.96 8.15
CA TYR A 77 1.91 24.98 9.20
C TYR A 77 3.14 24.77 10.07
N ARG A 78 2.97 24.78 11.39
CA ARG A 78 4.03 24.57 12.40
C ARG A 78 4.44 23.09 12.48
N SER A 79 4.96 22.58 11.38
CA SER A 79 5.27 21.17 11.20
C SER A 79 6.21 20.63 12.25
N ALA A 80 7.29 21.35 12.56
CA ALA A 80 8.28 20.93 13.55
C ALA A 80 7.67 20.70 14.93
N GLN A 81 6.76 21.56 15.35
CA GLN A 81 6.11 21.50 16.67
C GLN A 81 5.26 20.21 16.81
N TYR A 82 4.47 19.86 15.81
CA TYR A 82 3.54 18.75 15.88
C TYR A 82 4.16 17.40 15.48
N ALA A 83 5.13 17.41 14.56
CA ALA A 83 5.84 16.20 14.15
C ALA A 83 6.81 15.68 15.22
N ALA A 84 7.26 16.50 16.15
CA ALA A 84 8.20 16.11 17.20
C ALA A 84 7.70 14.93 18.05
N LYS A 85 6.39 14.83 18.32
CA LYS A 85 5.76 13.70 19.00
C LYS A 85 6.01 12.36 18.32
N TYR A 86 6.19 12.38 17.00
CA TYR A 86 6.35 11.19 16.14
C TYR A 86 7.81 10.92 15.76
N GLY A 87 8.76 11.46 16.53
CA GLY A 87 10.16 11.06 16.50
C GLY A 87 11.01 11.64 15.38
N VAL A 88 10.46 12.53 14.57
CA VAL A 88 11.22 13.22 13.52
C VAL A 88 11.62 14.61 13.98
N VAL A 89 12.76 14.70 14.64
CA VAL A 89 13.52 15.97 14.67
C VAL A 89 14.20 16.05 13.31
N ASN A 90 13.56 16.70 12.35
CA ASN A 90 14.19 16.98 11.06
C ASN A 90 15.28 18.05 11.26
N LYS A 91 16.43 17.60 11.69
CA LYS A 91 17.66 18.36 11.54
C LYS A 91 18.16 18.07 10.14
N ARG A 92 17.96 18.99 9.23
CA ARG A 92 18.55 18.95 7.93
C ARG A 92 20.03 19.33 8.08
N LYS A 93 20.94 18.42 7.81
CA LYS A 93 22.36 18.79 7.66
C LYS A 93 22.46 19.65 6.41
N THR A 94 22.89 20.88 6.58
CA THR A 94 23.26 21.76 5.48
C THR A 94 24.61 21.33 4.89
N ASP A 95 24.90 21.74 3.68
CA ASP A 95 26.15 21.39 2.98
C ASP A 95 27.43 21.79 3.76
N ASP A 96 27.31 22.72 4.72
CA ASP A 96 28.39 23.13 5.61
C ASP A 96 28.48 22.34 6.93
N GLY A 97 27.63 21.33 7.10
CA GLY A 97 27.59 20.44 8.28
C GLY A 97 26.84 21.02 9.50
N SER A 98 26.23 22.21 9.39
CA SER A 98 25.35 22.74 10.44
C SER A 98 23.99 22.03 10.43
N GLU A 99 23.32 21.95 11.60
CA GLU A 99 21.97 21.41 11.73
C GLU A 99 20.97 22.57 11.63
N GLU A 100 20.17 22.61 10.55
CA GLU A 100 19.02 23.50 10.46
C GLU A 100 17.79 22.88 11.14
N GLU A 101 17.04 23.67 11.92
CA GLU A 101 15.75 23.26 12.46
C GLU A 101 14.76 22.97 11.33
N ALA A 102 13.85 22.02 11.58
CA ALA A 102 12.80 21.68 10.63
C ALA A 102 11.98 22.93 10.30
N LYS A 103 11.88 23.23 9.00
CA LYS A 103 11.09 24.36 8.52
C LYS A 103 9.59 24.04 8.57
N ASP A 104 8.82 25.06 8.89
CA ASP A 104 7.37 25.02 8.76
C ASP A 104 6.96 24.76 7.30
N GLU A 105 5.84 24.06 7.10
CA GLU A 105 5.37 23.65 5.78
C GLU A 105 4.37 24.66 5.21
N VAL A 106 4.48 24.94 3.93
CA VAL A 106 3.49 25.79 3.23
C VAL A 106 2.23 24.98 2.96
N LEU A 107 1.10 25.40 3.50
CA LEU A 107 -0.23 24.85 3.17
C LEU A 107 -0.90 25.60 2.03
N VAL A 108 -0.82 26.93 2.04
CA VAL A 108 -1.35 27.76 0.97
C VAL A 108 -0.28 28.73 0.54
N ARG A 109 0.04 28.74 -0.74
CA ARG A 109 1.02 29.65 -1.32
C ARG A 109 0.54 31.11 -1.26
N ALA A 110 1.45 32.06 -1.38
CA ALA A 110 1.13 33.49 -1.40
C ALA A 110 0.08 33.89 -2.47
N ASN A 111 0.00 33.13 -3.56
CA ASN A 111 -1.01 33.31 -4.61
C ASN A 111 -2.38 32.66 -4.29
N GLY A 112 -2.58 32.16 -3.07
CA GLY A 112 -3.83 31.56 -2.62
C GLY A 112 -4.05 30.10 -3.07
N ILE A 113 -3.10 29.48 -3.75
CA ILE A 113 -3.21 28.08 -4.20
C ILE A 113 -2.77 27.12 -3.09
N PRO A 114 -3.64 26.18 -2.63
CA PRO A 114 -3.26 25.14 -1.69
C PRO A 114 -2.15 24.25 -2.23
N THR A 115 -1.35 23.72 -1.33
CA THR A 115 -0.34 22.69 -1.67
C THR A 115 -0.95 21.31 -1.62
N TYR A 116 -0.24 20.31 -2.13
CA TYR A 116 -0.62 18.90 -2.00
C TYR A 116 -0.77 18.49 -0.52
N PHE A 117 0.10 19.01 0.36
CA PHE A 117 0.03 18.69 1.78
C PHE A 117 -1.29 19.16 2.42
N ALA A 118 -1.83 20.34 2.04
CA ALA A 118 -3.13 20.78 2.49
C ALA A 118 -4.27 19.88 2.02
N ALA A 119 -4.20 19.40 0.76
CA ALA A 119 -5.15 18.44 0.21
C ALA A 119 -5.05 17.08 0.92
N ASP A 120 -3.84 16.60 1.21
CA ASP A 120 -3.61 15.36 1.94
C ASP A 120 -4.18 15.42 3.36
N ILE A 121 -3.99 16.53 4.10
CA ILE A 121 -4.60 16.72 5.41
C ILE A 121 -6.13 16.66 5.30
N ALA A 122 -6.71 17.31 4.30
CA ALA A 122 -8.15 17.30 4.08
C ALA A 122 -8.67 15.89 3.74
N TYR A 123 -7.89 15.11 3.01
CA TYR A 123 -8.24 13.73 2.69
C TYR A 123 -8.22 12.83 3.93
N HIS A 124 -7.20 12.96 4.78
CA HIS A 124 -7.15 12.20 6.03
C HIS A 124 -8.26 12.62 7.00
N TYR A 125 -8.56 13.92 7.08
CA TYR A 125 -9.73 14.41 7.81
C TYR A 125 -11.03 13.80 7.27
N ASN A 126 -11.16 13.68 5.95
CA ASN A 126 -12.31 13.01 5.32
C ASN A 126 -12.39 11.53 5.74
N LYS A 127 -11.28 10.79 5.74
CA LYS A 127 -11.25 9.38 6.18
C LYS A 127 -11.69 9.23 7.64
N LEU A 128 -11.04 9.93 8.55
CA LEU A 128 -11.18 9.73 9.99
C LEU A 128 -12.42 10.43 10.57
N ALA A 129 -12.67 11.71 10.20
CA ALA A 129 -13.75 12.50 10.76
C ALA A 129 -15.05 12.41 9.96
N THR A 130 -15.00 12.61 8.63
CA THR A 130 -16.21 12.68 7.82
C THR A 130 -16.80 11.31 7.56
N ARG A 131 -15.95 10.33 7.21
CA ARG A 131 -16.37 8.94 6.95
C ARG A 131 -16.38 8.08 8.21
N GLY A 132 -15.76 8.56 9.29
CA GLY A 132 -15.82 7.92 10.62
C GLY A 132 -15.06 6.61 10.72
N PHE A 133 -13.99 6.41 9.93
CA PHE A 133 -13.12 5.26 10.11
C PHE A 133 -12.35 5.36 11.41
N ALA A 134 -12.30 4.27 12.19
CA ALA A 134 -11.54 4.21 13.42
C ALA A 134 -10.01 4.26 13.17
N LYS A 135 -9.58 3.81 11.98
CA LYS A 135 -8.17 3.80 11.58
C LYS A 135 -8.03 4.02 10.07
N ALA A 136 -7.05 4.80 9.68
CA ALA A 136 -6.58 4.92 8.31
C ALA A 136 -5.24 4.18 8.18
N ILE A 137 -5.08 3.40 7.13
CA ILE A 137 -3.84 2.70 6.80
C ILE A 137 -3.44 3.14 5.40
N ASP A 138 -2.33 3.88 5.31
CA ASP A 138 -1.82 4.34 4.04
C ASP A 138 -0.64 3.48 3.59
N VAL A 139 -0.55 3.21 2.30
CA VAL A 139 0.58 2.49 1.69
C VAL A 139 1.35 3.49 0.82
N TRP A 140 2.55 3.85 1.26
CA TRP A 140 3.40 4.84 0.59
C TRP A 140 4.74 4.25 0.17
N GLY A 141 5.39 4.88 -0.82
CA GLY A 141 6.78 4.60 -1.12
C GLY A 141 7.71 5.05 0.02
N ALA A 142 8.83 4.35 0.20
CA ALA A 142 9.78 4.63 1.28
C ALA A 142 10.42 6.03 1.19
N ASP A 143 10.41 6.64 0.02
CA ASP A 143 10.84 8.03 -0.21
C ASP A 143 9.96 9.05 0.52
N HIS A 144 8.72 8.68 0.91
CA HIS A 144 7.81 9.49 1.72
C HIS A 144 7.99 9.31 3.24
N HIS A 145 9.02 8.59 3.72
CA HIS A 145 9.28 8.37 5.15
C HIS A 145 9.21 9.67 5.98
N GLY A 146 9.85 10.75 5.52
CA GLY A 146 9.84 12.04 6.22
C GLY A 146 8.47 12.73 6.28
N HIS A 147 7.49 12.28 5.50
CA HIS A 147 6.15 12.85 5.47
C HIS A 147 5.22 12.25 6.55
N VAL A 148 5.52 11.04 7.02
CA VAL A 148 4.69 10.30 7.99
C VAL A 148 4.45 11.10 9.27
N ALA A 149 5.53 11.53 9.93
CA ALA A 149 5.43 12.27 11.19
C ALA A 149 4.71 13.62 11.02
N ARG A 150 4.92 14.28 9.89
CA ARG A 150 4.24 15.55 9.57
C ARG A 150 2.75 15.36 9.40
N MET A 151 2.34 14.27 8.73
CA MET A 151 0.92 13.96 8.54
C MET A 151 0.24 13.56 9.85
N LYS A 152 0.88 12.68 10.65
CA LYS A 152 0.40 12.34 12.00
C LYS A 152 0.26 13.57 12.88
N GLY A 153 1.27 14.45 12.89
CA GLY A 153 1.22 15.73 13.60
C GLY A 153 0.11 16.66 13.12
N ALA A 154 -0.17 16.68 11.83
CA ALA A 154 -1.28 17.45 11.27
C ALA A 154 -2.64 16.91 11.71
N MET A 155 -2.78 15.59 11.89
CA MET A 155 -3.99 15.01 12.48
C MET A 155 -4.20 15.45 13.91
N ASP A 156 -3.16 15.44 14.76
CA ASP A 156 -3.24 15.99 16.11
C ASP A 156 -3.61 17.48 16.09
N ALA A 157 -2.98 18.26 15.22
CA ALA A 157 -3.21 19.70 15.09
C ALA A 157 -4.65 20.07 14.71
N ILE A 158 -5.33 19.21 13.95
CA ILE A 158 -6.72 19.42 13.51
C ILE A 158 -7.74 18.82 14.50
N GLY A 159 -7.28 18.27 15.64
CA GLY A 159 -8.12 17.71 16.69
C GLY A 159 -8.53 16.26 16.47
N LEU A 160 -7.80 15.54 15.63
CA LEU A 160 -7.86 14.07 15.51
C LEU A 160 -6.74 13.45 16.35
N ASN A 161 -6.61 12.13 16.29
CA ASN A 161 -5.48 11.43 16.90
C ASN A 161 -4.56 10.91 15.78
N GLY A 162 -3.33 11.40 15.72
CA GLY A 162 -2.36 10.96 14.70
C GLY A 162 -2.00 9.47 14.80
N GLU A 163 -2.23 8.80 15.94
CA GLU A 163 -2.05 7.35 16.07
C GLU A 163 -3.15 6.53 15.40
N ASP A 164 -4.23 7.17 14.95
CA ASP A 164 -5.25 6.51 14.14
C ASP A 164 -4.86 6.44 12.65
N LEU A 165 -3.71 7.01 12.29
CA LEU A 165 -3.07 6.89 10.99
C LEU A 165 -1.86 5.97 11.07
N ASP A 166 -1.94 4.80 10.44
CA ASP A 166 -0.78 3.94 10.20
C ASP A 166 -0.28 4.10 8.76
N VAL A 167 1.02 4.04 8.59
CA VAL A 167 1.63 4.14 7.25
C VAL A 167 2.56 2.95 7.02
N VAL A 168 2.24 2.18 6.00
CA VAL A 168 3.09 1.09 5.51
C VAL A 168 4.01 1.65 4.43
N LEU A 169 5.30 1.68 4.73
CA LEU A 169 6.31 2.17 3.78
C LEU A 169 6.84 1.03 2.92
N MET A 170 6.61 1.13 1.62
CA MET A 170 7.01 0.13 0.63
C MET A 170 8.37 0.47 0.03
N GLN A 171 9.29 -0.49 0.04
CA GLN A 171 10.56 -0.38 -0.67
C GLN A 171 10.40 -0.66 -2.17
N MET A 172 11.44 -0.30 -2.92
CA MET A 172 11.51 -0.54 -4.36
C MET A 172 11.58 -2.03 -4.67
N VAL A 173 10.92 -2.43 -5.75
CA VAL A 173 11.02 -3.76 -6.35
C VAL A 173 11.88 -3.67 -7.60
N ASN A 174 12.94 -4.46 -7.66
CA ASN A 174 13.74 -4.66 -8.86
C ASN A 174 13.24 -5.91 -9.58
N LEU A 175 13.04 -5.84 -10.87
CA LEU A 175 12.77 -7.02 -11.69
C LEU A 175 14.09 -7.58 -12.19
N MET A 176 14.31 -8.89 -11.99
CA MET A 176 15.54 -9.60 -12.36
C MET A 176 15.25 -10.63 -13.44
N ARG A 177 16.19 -10.81 -14.36
CA ARG A 177 16.18 -11.88 -15.39
C ARG A 177 17.61 -12.31 -15.67
N ASP A 178 17.88 -13.61 -15.71
CA ASP A 178 19.24 -14.16 -15.85
C ASP A 178 20.22 -13.53 -14.83
N GLY A 179 19.75 -13.25 -13.61
CA GLY A 179 20.53 -12.58 -12.57
C GLY A 179 20.87 -11.11 -12.82
N GLN A 180 20.24 -10.47 -13.81
CA GLN A 180 20.47 -9.08 -14.16
C GLN A 180 19.20 -8.21 -14.00
N PRO A 181 19.31 -6.95 -13.57
CA PRO A 181 18.18 -6.05 -13.47
C PRO A 181 17.55 -5.75 -14.84
N VAL A 182 16.22 -5.88 -14.92
CA VAL A 182 15.42 -5.52 -16.10
C VAL A 182 14.78 -4.16 -15.86
N ARG A 183 15.22 -3.14 -16.59
CA ARG A 183 14.78 -1.75 -16.38
C ARG A 183 13.70 -1.29 -17.36
N MET A 184 13.55 -1.99 -18.48
CA MET A 184 12.67 -1.56 -19.57
C MET A 184 11.87 -2.75 -20.13
N SER A 185 10.61 -2.51 -20.47
CA SER A 185 9.79 -3.44 -21.22
C SER A 185 10.39 -3.71 -22.60
N LYS A 186 10.51 -4.99 -22.96
CA LYS A 186 10.96 -5.40 -24.30
C LYS A 186 10.07 -4.88 -25.43
N ARG A 187 8.77 -4.68 -25.12
CA ARG A 187 7.75 -4.27 -26.11
C ARG A 187 7.72 -2.76 -26.35
N THR A 188 7.81 -1.96 -25.28
CA THR A 188 7.59 -0.51 -25.34
C THR A 188 8.85 0.31 -25.22
N GLY A 189 9.96 -0.28 -24.74
CA GLY A 189 11.20 0.45 -24.41
C GLY A 189 11.07 1.40 -23.20
N ASN A 190 9.91 1.38 -22.53
CA ASN A 190 9.62 2.19 -21.35
C ASN A 190 9.70 1.32 -20.06
N ALA A 191 9.40 1.92 -18.92
CA ALA A 191 9.29 1.19 -17.66
C ALA A 191 8.30 0.01 -17.79
N ILE A 192 8.61 -1.11 -17.13
CA ILE A 192 7.75 -2.30 -17.12
C ILE A 192 6.49 -1.97 -16.33
N THR A 193 5.35 -2.14 -16.97
CA THR A 193 4.03 -1.96 -16.35
C THR A 193 3.56 -3.25 -15.69
N LEU A 194 2.53 -3.15 -14.82
CA LEU A 194 1.86 -4.32 -14.27
C LEU A 194 1.29 -5.23 -15.37
N THR A 195 0.78 -4.67 -16.45
CA THR A 195 0.30 -5.43 -17.60
C THR A 195 1.43 -6.22 -18.25
N ASP A 196 2.59 -5.60 -18.49
CA ASP A 196 3.76 -6.29 -19.06
C ASP A 196 4.20 -7.46 -18.16
N LEU A 197 4.21 -7.27 -16.84
CA LEU A 197 4.53 -8.33 -15.90
C LEU A 197 3.55 -9.51 -16.01
N LEU A 198 2.24 -9.24 -16.04
CA LEU A 198 1.21 -10.27 -16.08
C LEU A 198 1.04 -10.95 -17.46
N GLU A 199 1.64 -10.41 -18.51
CA GLU A 199 1.77 -11.11 -19.80
C GLU A 199 2.83 -12.23 -19.75
N GLU A 200 3.82 -12.13 -18.85
CA GLU A 200 4.90 -13.10 -18.73
C GLU A 200 4.73 -14.03 -17.52
N VAL A 201 4.26 -13.50 -16.39
CA VAL A 201 4.22 -14.21 -15.10
C VAL A 201 2.79 -14.58 -14.75
N PRO A 202 2.50 -15.83 -14.40
CA PRO A 202 1.19 -16.23 -13.88
C PRO A 202 0.80 -15.40 -12.66
N ILE A 203 -0.48 -14.98 -12.61
CA ILE A 203 -0.96 -14.09 -11.53
C ILE A 203 -0.74 -14.65 -10.13
N ASP A 204 -0.89 -15.96 -9.95
CA ASP A 204 -0.70 -16.60 -8.64
C ASP A 204 0.77 -16.49 -8.20
N SER A 205 1.71 -16.74 -9.15
CA SER A 205 3.14 -16.56 -8.90
C SER A 205 3.47 -15.09 -8.58
N ALA A 206 2.99 -14.15 -9.38
CA ALA A 206 3.23 -12.74 -9.13
C ALA A 206 2.75 -12.32 -7.73
N ARG A 207 1.51 -12.63 -7.37
CA ARG A 207 0.93 -12.26 -6.08
C ARG A 207 1.64 -12.91 -4.90
N PHE A 208 1.96 -14.20 -5.01
CA PHE A 208 2.60 -14.94 -3.94
C PHE A 208 4.02 -14.44 -3.68
N LEU A 209 4.83 -14.32 -4.76
CA LEU A 209 6.22 -13.89 -4.65
C LEU A 209 6.37 -12.45 -4.14
N PHE A 210 5.51 -11.51 -4.57
CA PHE A 210 5.49 -10.17 -4.00
C PHE A 210 5.17 -10.17 -2.50
N ASN A 211 4.25 -11.04 -2.07
CA ASN A 211 3.85 -11.16 -0.67
C ASN A 211 4.75 -12.09 0.17
N MET A 212 5.85 -12.61 -0.36
CA MET A 212 6.84 -13.36 0.43
C MET A 212 7.75 -12.46 1.27
N HIS A 213 7.77 -11.17 1.00
CA HIS A 213 8.60 -10.18 1.64
C HIS A 213 7.73 -9.18 2.43
N ASP A 214 8.26 -8.67 3.53
CA ASP A 214 7.64 -7.54 4.21
C ASP A 214 7.76 -6.25 3.40
N ALA A 215 6.88 -5.30 3.63
CA ALA A 215 6.81 -4.06 2.87
C ALA A 215 8.09 -3.21 2.97
N GLY A 216 8.80 -3.28 4.10
CA GLY A 216 10.02 -2.52 4.38
C GLY A 216 11.27 -3.08 3.71
N SER A 217 11.20 -4.28 3.15
CA SER A 217 12.33 -4.94 2.48
C SER A 217 12.33 -4.64 0.99
N GLY A 218 13.50 -4.31 0.44
CA GLY A 218 13.70 -4.29 -1.01
C GLY A 218 13.54 -5.68 -1.60
N ILE A 219 12.91 -5.78 -2.75
CA ILE A 219 12.64 -7.06 -3.42
C ILE A 219 13.38 -7.10 -4.74
N ASP A 220 14.18 -8.15 -4.94
CA ASP A 220 14.67 -8.58 -6.25
C ASP A 220 13.73 -9.68 -6.75
N PHE A 221 12.77 -9.30 -7.59
CA PHE A 221 11.76 -10.20 -8.14
C PHE A 221 12.32 -10.93 -9.34
N ASP A 222 12.57 -12.23 -9.19
CA ASP A 222 13.12 -13.09 -10.23
C ASP A 222 12.02 -13.57 -11.18
N LEU A 223 12.03 -13.01 -12.41
CA LEU A 223 11.08 -13.36 -13.47
C LEU A 223 11.23 -14.82 -13.93
N ASP A 224 12.47 -15.35 -13.90
CA ASP A 224 12.75 -16.72 -14.36
C ASP A 224 12.23 -17.74 -13.33
N GLN A 225 12.40 -17.45 -12.03
CA GLN A 225 11.81 -18.27 -10.97
C GLN A 225 10.28 -18.23 -11.01
N ALA A 226 9.70 -17.07 -11.27
CA ALA A 226 8.25 -16.85 -11.23
C ALA A 226 7.46 -17.67 -12.26
N VAL A 227 8.10 -18.11 -13.34
CA VAL A 227 7.47 -18.91 -14.41
C VAL A 227 7.77 -20.41 -14.32
N LYS A 228 8.64 -20.84 -13.39
CA LYS A 228 8.94 -22.27 -13.22
C LYS A 228 7.72 -23.05 -12.73
N THR A 229 7.61 -24.29 -13.21
CA THR A 229 6.54 -25.24 -12.84
C THR A 229 7.09 -26.43 -12.06
N ASP A 230 8.06 -26.17 -11.20
CA ASP A 230 8.72 -27.14 -10.34
C ASP A 230 8.89 -26.59 -8.91
N ASN A 231 9.55 -27.36 -8.05
CA ASN A 231 9.72 -27.01 -6.62
C ASN A 231 10.62 -25.79 -6.38
N ASP A 232 11.33 -25.29 -7.38
CA ASP A 232 12.08 -24.03 -7.27
C ASP A 232 11.15 -22.81 -7.23
N ASN A 233 9.89 -22.97 -7.67
CA ASN A 233 8.85 -21.97 -7.54
C ASN A 233 8.01 -22.24 -6.29
N PRO A 234 8.10 -21.40 -5.23
CA PRO A 234 7.35 -21.62 -3.98
C PRO A 234 5.85 -21.74 -4.20
N VAL A 235 5.31 -21.03 -5.18
CA VAL A 235 3.87 -21.08 -5.53
C VAL A 235 3.50 -22.47 -6.02
N TYR A 236 4.28 -23.01 -6.94
CA TYR A 236 4.05 -24.35 -7.46
C TYR A 236 4.14 -25.40 -6.36
N TYR A 237 5.13 -25.28 -5.48
CA TYR A 237 5.30 -26.15 -4.32
C TYR A 237 4.05 -26.18 -3.43
N VAL A 238 3.55 -25.02 -3.02
CA VAL A 238 2.33 -24.90 -2.18
C VAL A 238 1.11 -25.42 -2.92
N GLN A 239 0.91 -25.06 -4.19
CA GLN A 239 -0.23 -25.51 -4.98
C GLN A 239 -0.19 -27.03 -5.20
N TYR A 240 0.98 -27.62 -5.41
CA TYR A 240 1.15 -29.06 -5.56
C TYR A 240 0.84 -29.80 -4.27
N ALA A 241 1.30 -29.31 -3.11
CA ALA A 241 0.97 -29.87 -1.81
C ALA A 241 -0.55 -29.87 -1.56
N HIS A 242 -1.21 -28.73 -1.83
CA HIS A 242 -2.67 -28.61 -1.73
C HIS A 242 -3.40 -29.57 -2.67
N ALA A 243 -2.96 -29.69 -3.93
CA ALA A 243 -3.56 -30.61 -4.90
C ALA A 243 -3.45 -32.07 -4.44
N ARG A 244 -2.32 -32.47 -3.82
CA ARG A 244 -2.14 -33.81 -3.25
C ARG A 244 -3.08 -34.06 -2.08
N ILE A 245 -3.22 -33.14 -1.17
CA ILE A 245 -4.18 -33.23 -0.04
C ILE A 245 -5.60 -33.39 -0.57
N CYS A 246 -6.01 -32.56 -1.51
CA CYS A 246 -7.34 -32.68 -2.13
C CYS A 246 -7.55 -34.03 -2.82
N SER A 247 -6.51 -34.60 -3.44
CA SER A 247 -6.58 -35.92 -4.10
C SER A 247 -6.74 -37.04 -3.07
N ILE A 248 -6.06 -36.97 -1.92
CA ILE A 248 -6.21 -37.91 -0.82
C ILE A 248 -7.65 -37.85 -0.29
N LEU A 249 -8.17 -36.67 -0.02
CA LEU A 249 -9.54 -36.48 0.50
C LEU A 249 -10.59 -37.06 -0.47
N LYS A 250 -10.44 -36.79 -1.78
CA LYS A 250 -11.35 -37.35 -2.81
C LYS A 250 -11.27 -38.88 -2.87
N LYS A 251 -10.07 -39.45 -2.71
CA LYS A 251 -9.89 -40.90 -2.70
C LYS A 251 -10.59 -41.52 -1.49
N MET A 252 -10.40 -40.93 -0.29
CA MET A 252 -11.09 -41.40 0.91
C MET A 252 -12.62 -41.39 0.73
N GLU A 253 -13.18 -40.32 0.19
CA GLU A 253 -14.61 -40.20 -0.10
C GLU A 253 -15.07 -41.31 -1.07
N SER A 254 -14.32 -41.57 -2.16
CA SER A 254 -14.63 -42.61 -3.15
C SER A 254 -14.57 -44.02 -2.59
N GLU A 255 -13.76 -44.24 -1.56
CA GLU A 255 -13.63 -45.52 -0.84
C GLU A 255 -14.63 -45.65 0.32
N GLY A 256 -15.52 -44.69 0.51
CA GLY A 256 -16.54 -44.68 1.57
C GLY A 256 -15.97 -44.42 2.98
N VAL A 257 -14.75 -43.89 3.08
CA VAL A 257 -14.15 -43.52 4.36
C VAL A 257 -14.75 -42.19 4.82
N ALA A 258 -15.57 -42.25 5.84
CA ALA A 258 -16.14 -41.06 6.45
C ALA A 258 -15.13 -40.39 7.41
N PHE A 259 -15.10 -39.07 7.39
CA PHE A 259 -14.35 -38.31 8.40
C PHE A 259 -15.11 -38.42 9.74
N ALA A 260 -14.42 -38.87 10.78
CA ALA A 260 -14.90 -38.73 12.15
C ALA A 260 -14.87 -37.23 12.52
N GLY A 261 -15.87 -36.76 13.25
CA GLY A 261 -15.80 -35.43 13.88
C GLY A 261 -14.63 -35.36 14.89
N ALA A 262 -14.11 -34.17 15.13
CA ALA A 262 -12.97 -33.98 16.03
C ALA A 262 -13.14 -34.64 17.40
N GLU A 263 -14.37 -34.71 17.88
CA GLU A 263 -14.75 -35.37 19.16
C GLU A 263 -14.64 -36.89 19.15
N GLN A 264 -14.55 -37.50 17.97
CA GLN A 264 -14.46 -38.95 17.76
C GLN A 264 -13.04 -39.42 17.45
N VAL A 265 -12.10 -38.50 17.33
CA VAL A 265 -10.67 -38.79 17.04
C VAL A 265 -9.97 -39.20 18.32
N ASP A 266 -9.38 -40.38 18.33
CA ASP A 266 -8.48 -40.81 19.40
C ASP A 266 -7.09 -40.19 19.15
N ALA A 267 -6.81 -39.04 19.74
CA ALA A 267 -5.55 -38.33 19.60
C ALA A 267 -4.34 -39.11 20.19
N THR A 268 -4.58 -40.17 21.00
CA THR A 268 -3.49 -41.00 21.53
C THR A 268 -2.84 -41.89 20.48
N LEU A 269 -3.47 -42.04 19.32
CA LEU A 269 -2.93 -42.78 18.17
C LEU A 269 -1.91 -41.96 17.37
N LEU A 270 -1.89 -40.64 17.55
CA LEU A 270 -0.96 -39.72 16.86
C LEU A 270 0.36 -39.67 17.63
N THR A 271 1.23 -40.64 17.40
CA THR A 271 2.47 -40.84 18.18
C THR A 271 3.75 -40.58 17.39
N ASP A 272 3.65 -40.43 16.05
CA ASP A 272 4.79 -40.09 15.24
C ASP A 272 5.25 -38.64 15.48
N PRO A 273 6.58 -38.37 15.63
CA PRO A 273 7.08 -37.02 15.81
C PRO A 273 6.61 -36.03 14.73
N SER A 274 6.50 -36.46 13.48
CA SER A 274 6.03 -35.60 12.38
C SER A 274 4.57 -35.20 12.51
N GLU A 275 3.71 -36.11 13.04
CA GLU A 275 2.31 -35.82 13.36
C GLU A 275 2.21 -34.73 14.44
N MET A 276 3.01 -34.89 15.50
CA MET A 276 3.05 -33.92 16.60
C MET A 276 3.59 -32.56 16.17
N ASP A 277 4.57 -32.51 15.29
CA ASP A 277 5.11 -31.26 14.79
C ASP A 277 4.10 -30.56 13.87
N LEU A 278 3.38 -31.29 13.01
CA LEU A 278 2.30 -30.74 12.19
C LEU A 278 1.15 -30.18 13.06
N ILE A 279 0.76 -30.92 14.11
CA ILE A 279 -0.28 -30.45 15.05
C ILE A 279 0.14 -29.14 15.72
N ARG A 280 1.37 -29.06 16.21
CA ARG A 280 1.90 -27.83 16.83
C ARG A 280 1.90 -26.65 15.85
N MET A 281 2.31 -26.90 14.63
CA MET A 281 2.33 -25.90 13.58
C MET A 281 0.91 -25.42 13.25
N LEU A 282 -0.03 -26.32 13.04
CA LEU A 282 -1.43 -25.95 12.79
C LEU A 282 -2.05 -25.19 13.98
N ALA A 283 -1.70 -25.58 15.23
CA ALA A 283 -2.16 -24.86 16.41
C ALA A 283 -1.58 -23.44 16.54
N ALA A 284 -0.42 -23.17 15.94
CA ALA A 284 0.19 -21.83 15.92
C ALA A 284 -0.45 -20.90 14.85
N PHE A 285 -1.16 -21.44 13.87
CA PHE A 285 -1.70 -20.64 12.74
C PHE A 285 -2.58 -19.45 13.14
N PRO A 286 -3.52 -19.57 14.10
CA PRO A 286 -4.31 -18.42 14.55
C PRO A 286 -3.43 -17.25 15.05
N GLN A 287 -2.36 -17.55 15.75
CA GLN A 287 -1.43 -16.53 16.25
C GLN A 287 -0.65 -15.88 15.09
N GLU A 288 -0.26 -16.64 14.06
CA GLU A 288 0.38 -16.08 12.88
C GLU A 288 -0.53 -15.12 12.12
N ILE A 289 -1.84 -15.42 12.05
CA ILE A 289 -2.84 -14.50 11.46
C ILE A 289 -2.89 -13.19 12.25
N VAL A 290 -2.95 -13.27 13.58
CA VAL A 290 -2.98 -12.08 14.45
C VAL A 290 -1.72 -11.23 14.22
N MET A 291 -0.55 -11.87 14.25
CA MET A 291 0.74 -11.19 14.05
C MET A 291 0.87 -10.56 12.66
N ALA A 292 0.38 -11.25 11.62
CA ALA A 292 0.36 -10.71 10.26
C ALA A 292 -0.53 -9.46 10.16
N ALA A 293 -1.70 -9.49 10.81
CA ALA A 293 -2.63 -8.36 10.84
C ALA A 293 -2.07 -7.17 11.63
N GLU A 294 -1.53 -7.40 12.82
CA GLU A 294 -0.96 -6.35 13.67
C GLU A 294 0.25 -5.64 13.04
N LYS A 295 1.02 -6.38 12.25
CA LYS A 295 2.23 -5.86 11.59
C LYS A 295 2.01 -5.43 10.13
N TYR A 296 0.80 -5.61 9.59
CA TYR A 296 0.51 -5.43 8.17
C TYR A 296 1.46 -6.24 7.27
N ASP A 297 1.83 -7.45 7.72
CA ASP A 297 2.84 -8.30 7.08
C ASP A 297 2.23 -9.62 6.57
N PRO A 298 1.66 -9.65 5.35
CA PRO A 298 1.11 -10.88 4.78
C PRO A 298 2.18 -11.94 4.48
N SER A 299 3.48 -11.58 4.45
CA SER A 299 4.57 -12.53 4.19
C SER A 299 4.63 -13.64 5.25
N ARG A 300 4.17 -13.36 6.45
CA ARG A 300 4.07 -14.36 7.53
C ARG A 300 3.19 -15.54 7.14
N ILE A 301 2.06 -15.26 6.50
CA ILE A 301 1.13 -16.31 6.05
C ILE A 301 1.74 -17.13 4.90
N ASN A 302 2.40 -16.44 3.95
CA ASN A 302 3.08 -17.13 2.84
C ASN A 302 4.19 -18.06 3.35
N ARG A 303 5.01 -17.61 4.30
CA ARG A 303 6.05 -18.44 4.94
C ARG A 303 5.44 -19.62 5.67
N PHE A 304 4.39 -19.37 6.47
CA PHE A 304 3.72 -20.42 7.23
C PHE A 304 3.19 -21.58 6.34
N VAL A 305 2.68 -21.28 5.15
CA VAL A 305 2.17 -22.35 4.24
C VAL A 305 3.26 -23.04 3.45
N ILE A 306 4.49 -22.51 3.42
CA ILE A 306 5.66 -23.18 2.81
C ILE A 306 6.26 -24.17 3.78
N ASP A 307 6.38 -23.81 5.06
CA ASP A 307 6.94 -24.62 6.15
C ASP A 307 6.03 -25.83 6.47
#